data_6b9b3d05ed36c5c7359dbe10f506e3db
#
_entry.id   6b9b3d05ed36c5c7359dbe10f506e3db
#
_cell.length_a   1.000
_cell.length_b   1.000
_cell.length_c   1.000
_cell.angle_alpha   90.00
_cell.angle_beta   90.00
_cell.angle_gamma   90.00
#
_symmetry.space_group_name_H-M   'P 1'
#
loop_
_entity.id
_entity.type
_entity.pdbx_description
1 polymer ?
#
loop_
_entity_poly.entity_id
_entity_poly.type
_entity_poly.pdbx_seq_one_letter_code
_entity_poly.pdbx_strand_id
1 'polypeptide(L)'
;MKSIQLAMLGSAFALTISLGAPVFAQDSPGRKELRRVDLSGAPGMEVVLSLGEYKPGDVIALHFHHGIEAGYVLEGGTVELPGKPAIALPTGAPIMNLRDVPHAGWTVVGDKTIKLVTVHVVDKGKPLYDMTKK
;
A
#
# COMPACT_ATOMS: atom_id res chain seq x y z
N MET A 1 64.68 36.78 -20.41
CA MET A 1 64.15 35.88 -19.37
C MET A 1 62.67 35.99 -19.42
N LYS A 2 61.97 34.92 -19.94
CA LYS A 2 60.48 34.86 -20.14
C LYS A 2 59.93 33.97 -19.04
N SER A 3 59.12 34.53 -18.13
CA SER A 3 58.44 33.81 -17.07
C SER A 3 57.23 33.08 -17.62
N ILE A 4 57.17 31.78 -17.47
CA ILE A 4 56.03 30.94 -17.84
C ILE A 4 55.16 30.82 -16.57
N GLN A 5 53.95 31.39 -16.63
CA GLN A 5 52.93 31.19 -15.60
C GLN A 5 52.15 29.93 -15.93
N LEU A 6 52.21 28.95 -15.03
CA LEU A 6 51.45 27.70 -15.10
C LEU A 6 50.07 27.90 -14.44
N ALA A 7 49.02 27.92 -15.27
CA ALA A 7 47.66 27.99 -14.77
C ALA A 7 47.20 26.58 -14.37
N MET A 8 46.95 26.36 -13.08
CA MET A 8 46.27 25.14 -12.60
C MET A 8 44.76 25.29 -12.75
N LEU A 9 44.16 24.50 -13.66
CA LEU A 9 42.72 24.31 -13.70
C LEU A 9 42.33 23.29 -12.62
N GLY A 10 41.74 23.76 -11.55
CA GLY A 10 41.10 22.92 -10.55
C GLY A 10 39.71 22.50 -11.03
N SER A 11 39.52 21.22 -11.43
CA SER A 11 38.23 20.67 -11.71
C SER A 11 37.48 20.35 -10.39
N ALA A 12 36.51 21.16 -10.05
CA ALA A 12 35.58 20.87 -8.95
C ALA A 12 34.59 19.79 -9.38
N PHE A 13 34.74 18.59 -8.84
CA PHE A 13 33.78 17.49 -9.04
C PHE A 13 32.59 17.72 -8.10
N ALA A 14 31.49 18.24 -8.61
CA ALA A 14 30.25 18.37 -7.85
C ALA A 14 29.59 16.99 -7.68
N LEU A 15 29.67 16.44 -6.48
CA LEU A 15 28.99 15.22 -6.09
C LEU A 15 27.49 15.55 -5.90
N THR A 16 26.66 15.28 -6.90
CA THR A 16 25.21 15.39 -6.79
C THR A 16 24.68 14.20 -5.99
N ILE A 17 24.39 14.42 -4.70
CA ILE A 17 23.65 13.45 -3.88
C ILE A 17 22.20 13.53 -4.33
N SER A 18 21.75 12.57 -5.14
CA SER A 18 20.35 12.35 -5.45
C SER A 18 19.67 11.83 -4.18
N LEU A 19 18.98 12.70 -3.47
CA LEU A 19 18.03 12.31 -2.43
C LEU A 19 16.84 11.66 -3.14
N GLY A 20 16.88 10.32 -3.25
CA GLY A 20 15.72 9.56 -3.69
C GLY A 20 14.55 9.88 -2.76
N ALA A 21 13.48 10.49 -3.28
CA ALA A 21 12.24 10.64 -2.54
C ALA A 21 11.76 9.22 -2.12
N PRO A 22 11.25 9.05 -0.88
CA PRO A 22 10.68 7.78 -0.48
C PRO A 22 9.56 7.44 -1.47
N VAL A 23 9.67 6.32 -2.15
CA VAL A 23 8.59 5.76 -2.94
C VAL A 23 7.56 5.27 -1.92
N PHE A 24 6.61 6.14 -1.60
CA PHE A 24 5.42 5.69 -0.87
C PHE A 24 4.73 4.68 -1.77
N ALA A 25 4.68 3.44 -1.33
CA ALA A 25 3.90 2.41 -1.99
C ALA A 25 2.48 2.93 -2.19
N GLN A 26 1.93 2.73 -3.37
CA GLN A 26 0.59 3.20 -3.71
C GLN A 26 -0.40 2.57 -2.75
N ASP A 27 -0.90 3.39 -1.83
CA ASP A 27 -1.99 3.03 -0.94
C ASP A 27 -3.29 2.91 -1.75
N SER A 28 -4.23 2.11 -1.27
CA SER A 28 -5.54 2.00 -1.92
C SER A 28 -6.27 3.36 -1.84
N PRO A 29 -6.76 3.91 -2.97
CA PRO A 29 -7.35 5.26 -3.00
C PRO A 29 -8.51 5.47 -2.02
N GLY A 30 -9.26 4.40 -1.71
CA GLY A 30 -10.38 4.44 -0.76
C GLY A 30 -9.99 4.20 0.69
N ARG A 31 -8.70 3.96 1.00
CA ARG A 31 -8.27 3.67 2.37
C ARG A 31 -7.88 4.94 3.13
N LYS A 32 -8.33 5.04 4.36
CA LYS A 32 -7.90 6.03 5.35
C LYS A 32 -7.27 5.33 6.55
N GLU A 33 -6.00 5.60 6.82
CA GLU A 33 -5.36 5.15 8.05
C GLU A 33 -5.94 5.92 9.24
N LEU A 34 -6.39 5.19 10.26
CA LEU A 34 -6.94 5.75 11.48
C LEU A 34 -5.92 5.77 12.61
N ARG A 35 -5.12 4.71 12.70
CA ARG A 35 -4.11 4.56 13.75
C ARG A 35 -3.00 3.62 13.29
N ARG A 36 -1.77 3.93 13.73
CA ARG A 36 -0.58 3.08 13.58
C ARG A 36 0.18 3.05 14.90
N VAL A 37 0.60 1.87 15.32
CA VAL A 37 1.40 1.67 16.55
C VAL A 37 2.37 0.51 16.36
N ASP A 38 3.49 0.56 17.05
CA ASP A 38 4.41 -0.58 17.11
C ASP A 38 3.75 -1.75 17.85
N LEU A 39 3.96 -2.97 17.38
CA LEU A 39 3.43 -4.16 18.05
C LEU A 39 4.29 -4.49 19.29
N SER A 40 3.71 -4.35 20.48
CA SER A 40 4.38 -4.68 21.72
C SER A 40 4.75 -6.17 21.74
N GLY A 41 5.98 -6.49 22.14
CA GLY A 41 6.48 -7.87 22.23
C GLY A 41 6.94 -8.47 20.88
N ALA A 42 6.81 -7.75 19.77
CA ALA A 42 7.30 -8.18 18.44
C ALA A 42 8.09 -7.05 17.75
N PRO A 43 9.37 -6.85 18.10
CA PRO A 43 10.20 -5.84 17.49
C PRO A 43 10.23 -5.95 15.97
N GLY A 44 10.11 -4.82 15.27
CA GLY A 44 10.09 -4.77 13.81
C GLY A 44 8.71 -5.01 13.20
N MET A 45 7.67 -5.15 13.99
CA MET A 45 6.28 -5.23 13.52
C MET A 45 5.45 -4.03 13.98
N GLU A 46 4.40 -3.75 13.25
CA GLU A 46 3.44 -2.68 13.54
C GLU A 46 1.99 -3.13 13.29
N VAL A 47 1.08 -2.43 13.93
CA VAL A 47 -0.36 -2.60 13.74
C VAL A 47 -0.93 -1.33 13.11
N VAL A 48 -1.68 -1.50 12.03
CA VAL A 48 -2.30 -0.41 11.29
C VAL A 48 -3.80 -0.62 11.23
N LEU A 49 -4.58 0.27 11.85
CA LEU A 49 -6.04 0.30 11.77
C LEU A 49 -6.45 1.25 10.64
N SER A 50 -7.32 0.79 9.76
CA SER A 50 -7.80 1.57 8.61
C SER A 50 -9.30 1.43 8.40
N LEU A 51 -9.87 2.45 7.77
CA LEU A 51 -11.21 2.43 7.18
C LEU A 51 -11.05 2.50 5.66
N GLY A 52 -11.70 1.57 4.96
CA GLY A 52 -11.84 1.58 3.50
C GLY A 52 -13.23 2.03 3.11
N GLU A 53 -13.34 2.93 2.13
CA GLU A 53 -14.59 3.34 1.50
C GLU A 53 -14.41 3.32 -0.01
N TYR A 54 -15.12 2.40 -0.68
CA TYR A 54 -14.97 2.15 -2.11
C TYR A 54 -16.30 2.30 -2.82
N LYS A 55 -16.36 3.25 -3.75
CA LYS A 55 -17.55 3.59 -4.53
C LYS A 55 -17.65 2.70 -5.77
N PRO A 56 -18.84 2.58 -6.38
CA PRO A 56 -18.99 1.95 -7.68
C PRO A 56 -17.98 2.51 -8.69
N GLY A 57 -17.25 1.61 -9.36
CA GLY A 57 -16.16 1.95 -10.28
C GLY A 57 -14.76 1.95 -9.66
N ASP A 58 -14.65 2.02 -8.34
CA ASP A 58 -13.34 1.95 -7.68
C ASP A 58 -12.70 0.57 -7.86
N VAL A 59 -11.41 0.58 -8.09
CA VAL A 59 -10.59 -0.63 -8.26
C VAL A 59 -9.68 -0.79 -7.05
N ILE A 60 -9.73 -1.94 -6.41
CA ILE A 60 -8.73 -2.35 -5.43
C ILE A 60 -7.73 -3.25 -6.16
N ALA A 61 -6.55 -2.71 -6.45
CA ALA A 61 -5.53 -3.42 -7.21
C ALA A 61 -5.12 -4.73 -6.52
N LEU A 62 -4.69 -5.71 -7.33
CA LEU A 62 -4.08 -6.93 -6.81
C LEU A 62 -2.80 -6.58 -6.04
N HIS A 63 -2.71 -7.01 -4.79
CA HIS A 63 -1.59 -6.73 -3.90
C HIS A 63 -1.42 -7.82 -2.86
N PHE A 64 -0.37 -7.72 -2.05
CA PHE A 64 -0.19 -8.52 -0.84
C PHE A 64 0.36 -7.65 0.29
N HIS A 65 0.37 -8.19 1.50
CA HIS A 65 0.92 -7.53 2.68
C HIS A 65 2.08 -8.35 3.26
N HIS A 66 3.12 -7.67 3.77
CA HIS A 66 4.20 -8.31 4.55
C HIS A 66 3.74 -8.61 5.98
N GLY A 67 2.60 -9.26 6.10
CA GLY A 67 1.92 -9.58 7.33
C GLY A 67 0.49 -10.03 7.09
N ILE A 68 -0.33 -10.02 8.13
CA ILE A 68 -1.73 -10.43 8.05
C ILE A 68 -2.63 -9.20 7.98
N GLU A 69 -3.70 -9.27 7.21
CA GLU A 69 -4.83 -8.35 7.26
C GLU A 69 -6.05 -9.08 7.80
N ALA A 70 -6.64 -8.55 8.87
CA ALA A 70 -7.94 -8.95 9.37
C ALA A 70 -8.92 -7.80 9.17
N GLY A 71 -10.16 -8.09 8.79
CA GLY A 71 -11.14 -7.04 8.53
C GLY A 71 -12.58 -7.51 8.68
N TYR A 72 -13.46 -6.52 8.55
CA TYR A 72 -14.89 -6.72 8.64
C TYR A 72 -15.63 -5.77 7.70
N VAL A 73 -16.58 -6.28 6.97
CA VAL A 73 -17.42 -5.49 6.06
C VAL A 73 -18.50 -4.78 6.84
N LEU A 74 -18.39 -3.45 6.94
CA LEU A 74 -19.36 -2.58 7.63
C LEU A 74 -20.60 -2.34 6.76
N GLU A 75 -20.38 -2.06 5.48
CA GLU A 75 -21.42 -1.90 4.46
C GLU A 75 -21.01 -2.69 3.23
N GLY A 76 -21.84 -3.68 2.89
CA GLY A 76 -21.58 -4.58 1.77
C GLY A 76 -22.00 -4.02 0.43
N GLY A 77 -21.54 -4.65 -0.63
CA GLY A 77 -21.87 -4.32 -2.01
C GLY A 77 -21.58 -5.49 -2.94
N THR A 78 -21.26 -5.18 -4.18
CA THR A 78 -20.94 -6.17 -5.21
C THR A 78 -19.57 -5.85 -5.80
N VAL A 79 -18.78 -6.89 -6.03
CA VAL A 79 -17.45 -6.78 -6.62
C VAL A 79 -17.31 -7.72 -7.81
N GLU A 80 -16.44 -7.37 -8.73
CA GLU A 80 -16.15 -8.16 -9.93
C GLU A 80 -14.64 -8.31 -10.09
N LEU A 81 -14.17 -9.54 -10.26
CA LEU A 81 -12.79 -9.82 -10.66
C LEU A 81 -12.73 -9.92 -12.19
N PRO A 82 -11.60 -9.57 -12.82
CA PRO A 82 -11.45 -9.66 -14.27
C PRO A 82 -11.83 -11.04 -14.82
N GLY A 83 -12.80 -11.05 -15.74
CA GLY A 83 -13.28 -12.28 -16.39
C GLY A 83 -14.06 -13.25 -15.49
N LYS A 84 -14.53 -12.80 -14.33
CA LYS A 84 -15.38 -13.59 -13.42
C LYS A 84 -16.74 -12.91 -13.26
N PRO A 85 -17.81 -13.67 -12.97
CA PRO A 85 -19.09 -13.09 -12.59
C PRO A 85 -18.95 -12.21 -11.34
N ALA A 86 -19.79 -11.18 -11.27
CA ALA A 86 -19.89 -10.34 -10.07
C ALA A 86 -20.36 -11.17 -8.88
N ILE A 87 -19.78 -10.91 -7.72
CA ILE A 87 -20.09 -11.58 -6.45
C ILE A 87 -20.49 -10.58 -5.38
N ALA A 88 -21.41 -10.97 -4.52
CA ALA A 88 -21.79 -10.18 -3.36
C ALA A 88 -20.68 -10.23 -2.30
N LEU A 89 -20.34 -9.06 -1.73
CA LEU A 89 -19.57 -8.92 -0.51
C LEU A 89 -20.54 -8.45 0.58
N PRO A 90 -21.11 -9.36 1.40
CA PRO A 90 -22.17 -9.00 2.32
C PRO A 90 -21.67 -8.20 3.52
N THR A 91 -22.52 -7.31 4.04
CA THR A 91 -22.32 -6.70 5.37
C THR A 91 -22.15 -7.81 6.41
N GLY A 92 -21.17 -7.65 7.30
CA GLY A 92 -20.85 -8.66 8.32
C GLY A 92 -19.84 -9.71 7.86
N ALA A 93 -19.40 -9.72 6.61
CA ALA A 93 -18.40 -10.67 6.15
C ALA A 93 -17.05 -10.42 6.83
N PRO A 94 -16.40 -11.45 7.38
CA PRO A 94 -15.02 -11.35 7.87
C PRO A 94 -14.04 -11.35 6.69
N ILE A 95 -12.93 -10.64 6.86
CA ILE A 95 -11.81 -10.63 5.93
C ILE A 95 -10.59 -11.19 6.64
N MET A 96 -9.86 -12.08 5.98
CA MET A 96 -8.59 -12.59 6.48
C MET A 96 -7.66 -12.87 5.30
N ASN A 97 -6.68 -11.98 5.12
CA ASN A 97 -5.66 -12.11 4.10
C ASN A 97 -4.33 -12.48 4.75
N LEU A 98 -3.75 -13.58 4.30
CA LEU A 98 -2.52 -14.11 4.90
C LEU A 98 -1.28 -13.37 4.37
N ARG A 99 -0.20 -13.42 5.16
CA ARG A 99 1.10 -12.86 4.81
C ARG A 99 1.56 -13.33 3.42
N ASP A 100 1.99 -12.39 2.60
CA ASP A 100 2.59 -12.62 1.28
C ASP A 100 1.69 -13.33 0.26
N VAL A 101 0.39 -13.44 0.54
CA VAL A 101 -0.59 -14.03 -0.38
C VAL A 101 -1.29 -12.91 -1.18
N PRO A 102 -1.14 -12.87 -2.52
CA PRO A 102 -1.84 -11.90 -3.34
C PRO A 102 -3.35 -12.03 -3.22
N HIS A 103 -4.03 -10.89 -3.08
CA HIS A 103 -5.49 -10.81 -2.97
C HIS A 103 -6.03 -9.50 -3.55
N ALA A 104 -7.34 -9.27 -3.47
CA ALA A 104 -8.06 -8.21 -4.16
C ALA A 104 -7.99 -8.35 -5.70
N GLY A 105 -7.68 -7.29 -6.44
CA GLY A 105 -7.74 -7.31 -7.90
C GLY A 105 -9.16 -7.23 -8.43
N TRP A 106 -10.08 -6.57 -7.70
CA TRP A 106 -11.49 -6.46 -8.05
C TRP A 106 -11.95 -5.01 -8.17
N THR A 107 -13.05 -4.84 -8.89
CA THR A 107 -13.75 -3.56 -9.09
C THR A 107 -15.07 -3.59 -8.33
N VAL A 108 -15.43 -2.50 -7.67
CA VAL A 108 -16.77 -2.32 -7.10
C VAL A 108 -17.75 -2.09 -8.23
N VAL A 109 -18.82 -2.88 -8.27
CA VAL A 109 -19.88 -2.78 -9.29
C VAL A 109 -21.24 -2.60 -8.61
N GLY A 110 -22.27 -2.27 -9.42
CA GLY A 110 -23.61 -1.96 -8.89
C GLY A 110 -23.70 -0.52 -8.39
N ASP A 111 -24.51 -0.27 -7.37
CA ASP A 111 -24.90 1.08 -6.90
C ASP A 111 -24.47 1.37 -5.46
N LYS A 112 -23.88 0.39 -4.76
CA LYS A 112 -23.54 0.51 -3.34
C LYS A 112 -22.06 0.77 -3.12
N THR A 113 -21.78 1.73 -2.24
CA THR A 113 -20.45 1.94 -1.68
C THR A 113 -20.15 0.85 -0.66
N ILE A 114 -18.98 0.24 -0.75
CA ILE A 114 -18.48 -0.75 0.21
C ILE A 114 -17.68 -0.04 1.28
N LYS A 115 -17.94 -0.36 2.56
CA LYS A 115 -17.13 0.11 3.68
C LYS A 115 -16.54 -1.04 4.47
N LEU A 116 -15.26 -0.95 4.75
CA LEU A 116 -14.48 -1.95 5.48
C LEU A 116 -13.77 -1.31 6.65
N VAL A 117 -13.66 -2.02 7.75
CA VAL A 117 -12.61 -1.76 8.75
C VAL A 117 -11.57 -2.86 8.64
N THR A 118 -10.29 -2.50 8.61
CA THR A 118 -9.19 -3.45 8.52
C THR A 118 -8.11 -3.17 9.56
N VAL A 119 -7.50 -4.25 10.05
CA VAL A 119 -6.32 -4.23 10.92
C VAL A 119 -5.23 -5.02 10.24
N HIS A 120 -4.12 -4.37 9.97
CA HIS A 120 -2.93 -5.03 9.45
C HIS A 120 -1.93 -5.21 10.60
N VAL A 121 -1.38 -6.41 10.72
CA VAL A 121 -0.22 -6.72 11.57
C VAL A 121 0.92 -7.10 10.64
N VAL A 122 1.85 -6.17 10.43
CA VAL A 122 2.80 -6.21 9.31
C VAL A 122 4.21 -5.83 9.74
N ASP A 123 5.18 -6.14 8.89
CA ASP A 123 6.56 -5.73 9.07
C ASP A 123 6.67 -4.21 8.96
N LYS A 124 7.26 -3.57 9.96
CA LYS A 124 7.51 -2.13 10.00
C LYS A 124 8.47 -1.69 8.89
N GLY A 125 8.15 -0.58 8.25
CA GLY A 125 8.99 -0.01 7.18
C GLY A 125 8.86 -0.72 5.83
N LYS A 126 7.94 -1.68 5.69
CA LYS A 126 7.55 -2.25 4.41
C LYS A 126 6.32 -1.53 3.86
N PRO A 127 6.10 -1.55 2.52
CA PRO A 127 4.85 -1.07 1.94
C PRO A 127 3.66 -1.80 2.57
N LEU A 128 2.61 -1.04 2.93
CA LEU A 128 1.40 -1.69 3.43
C LEU A 128 0.72 -2.49 2.32
N TYR A 129 0.67 -1.91 1.11
CA TYR A 129 0.22 -2.57 -0.12
C TYR A 129 1.42 -2.79 -1.03
N ASP A 130 1.87 -4.02 -1.19
CA ASP A 130 2.93 -4.36 -2.12
C ASP A 130 2.31 -4.91 -3.41
N MET A 131 2.52 -4.21 -4.52
CA MET A 131 1.96 -4.53 -5.84
C MET A 131 3.00 -5.20 -6.74
N THR A 132 4.18 -5.52 -6.21
CA THR A 132 5.21 -6.19 -7.00
C THR A 132 4.75 -7.61 -7.32
N LYS A 133 4.89 -7.99 -8.59
CA LYS A 133 4.60 -9.37 -9.01
C LYS A 133 5.63 -10.30 -8.37
N LYS A 134 5.16 -11.27 -7.64
CA LYS A 134 5.99 -12.42 -7.24
C LYS A 134 6.09 -13.42 -8.37
#